data_b8fbad9a28831d39a58e5e2cfcea9bf3
#
_entry.id   b8fbad9a28831d39a58e5e2cfcea9bf3
#
_cell.length_a   1.000
_cell.length_b   1.000
_cell.length_c   1.000
_cell.angle_alpha   90.00
_cell.angle_beta   90.00
_cell.angle_gamma   90.00
#
_symmetry.space_group_name_H-M   'P 1'
#
loop_
_entity.id
_entity.type
_entity.pdbx_description
1 polymer ?
#
loop_
_entity_poly.entity_id
_entity_poly.type
_entity_poly.pdbx_seq_one_letter_code
_entity_poly.pdbx_strand_id
1 'polypeptide(L)'
;AAIVKSFKDDSNMFCFSLYLNKDFNFSKRYNSPTKLVPLNHDDKTIKWDWHKHYFDFGNPFLLESSVFLKSDFKKLSSKCQFNDIDDLEADLQKFNTFPKFVMSCFKENVKKEDIKETYQP
;
A
#
# COMPACT_ATOMS: atom_id res chain seq x y z
N ALA A 1 -7.37 2.47 -15.31
CA ALA A 1 -7.58 3.27 -14.13
C ALA A 1 -6.27 3.56 -13.39
N ALA A 2 -6.31 4.49 -12.46
CA ALA A 2 -5.11 5.00 -11.78
C ALA A 2 -4.32 3.92 -11.05
N ILE A 3 -4.97 2.97 -10.42
CA ILE A 3 -4.29 1.89 -9.68
C ILE A 3 -3.50 1.01 -10.63
N VAL A 4 -4.13 0.53 -11.68
CA VAL A 4 -3.47 -0.33 -12.68
C VAL A 4 -2.31 0.42 -13.34
N LYS A 5 -2.51 1.68 -13.69
CA LYS A 5 -1.47 2.52 -14.27
C LYS A 5 -0.26 2.65 -13.34
N SER A 6 -0.48 2.82 -12.04
CA SER A 6 0.59 2.93 -11.05
C SER A 6 1.52 1.71 -11.06
N PHE A 7 0.94 0.51 -11.18
CA PHE A 7 1.73 -0.72 -11.27
C PHE A 7 2.42 -0.89 -12.62
N LYS A 8 1.77 -0.47 -13.71
CA LYS A 8 2.37 -0.58 -15.05
C LYS A 8 3.54 0.38 -15.25
N ASP A 9 3.43 1.59 -14.71
CA ASP A 9 4.41 2.65 -14.94
C ASP A 9 5.65 2.53 -14.07
N ASP A 10 5.63 1.69 -13.03
CA ASP A 10 6.72 1.60 -12.06
C ASP A 10 6.95 0.15 -11.64
N SER A 11 8.06 -0.43 -12.05
CA SER A 11 8.44 -1.80 -11.70
C SER A 11 8.75 -1.98 -10.21
N ASN A 12 9.01 -0.91 -9.47
CA ASN A 12 9.24 -0.94 -8.03
C ASN A 12 7.95 -0.77 -7.22
N MET A 13 6.82 -0.63 -7.88
CA MET A 13 5.52 -0.49 -7.23
C MET A 13 5.14 -1.80 -6.53
N PHE A 14 5.02 -1.73 -5.21
CA PHE A 14 4.68 -2.90 -4.40
C PHE A 14 3.22 -2.91 -3.96
N CYS A 15 2.73 -1.78 -3.48
CA CYS A 15 1.42 -1.70 -2.84
C CYS A 15 0.72 -0.39 -3.16
N PHE A 16 -0.58 -0.47 -3.48
CA PHE A 16 -1.43 0.71 -3.58
C PHE A 16 -2.41 0.69 -2.41
N SER A 17 -2.37 1.71 -1.56
CA SER A 17 -3.23 1.82 -0.39
C SER A 17 -4.56 2.49 -0.76
N LEU A 18 -5.66 1.86 -0.36
CA LEU A 18 -7.00 2.44 -0.48
C LEU A 18 -7.41 3.23 0.78
N TYR A 19 -6.59 3.19 1.81
CA TYR A 19 -6.86 3.79 3.12
C TYR A 19 -6.16 5.15 3.29
N LEU A 20 -4.92 5.27 2.84
CA LEU A 20 -4.11 6.47 3.03
C LEU A 20 -4.45 7.55 2.01
N ASN A 21 -4.15 8.80 2.34
CA ASN A 21 -4.27 9.95 1.43
C ASN A 21 -3.28 11.05 1.86
N LYS A 22 -3.24 12.15 1.11
CA LYS A 22 -2.26 13.22 1.36
C LYS A 22 -2.41 13.91 2.71
N ASP A 23 -3.60 13.85 3.32
CA ASP A 23 -3.91 14.55 4.57
C ASP A 23 -3.76 13.65 5.79
N PHE A 24 -3.42 12.38 5.60
CA PHE A 24 -3.20 11.44 6.69
C PHE A 24 -1.96 11.88 7.48
N ASN A 25 -2.15 12.25 8.75
CA ASN A 25 -1.08 12.78 9.58
C ASN A 25 -1.03 12.21 11.00
N PHE A 26 -1.94 11.31 11.33
CA PHE A 26 -1.97 10.65 12.63
C PHE A 26 -2.40 9.20 12.48
N SER A 27 -1.59 8.29 13.01
CA SER A 27 -1.89 6.87 13.00
C SER A 27 -2.61 6.48 14.29
N LYS A 28 -3.88 6.10 14.18
CA LYS A 28 -4.63 5.55 15.32
C LYS A 28 -4.08 4.18 15.72
N ARG A 29 -3.66 3.38 14.75
CA ARG A 29 -3.10 2.05 14.98
C ARG A 29 -1.87 2.09 15.88
N TYR A 30 -0.98 3.05 15.65
CA TYR A 30 0.27 3.21 16.38
C TYR A 30 0.23 4.33 17.39
N ASN A 31 -0.90 5.03 17.52
CA ASN A 31 -1.09 6.17 18.41
C ASN A 31 0.03 7.21 18.30
N SER A 32 0.36 7.59 17.06
CA SER A 32 1.49 8.47 16.78
C SER A 32 1.23 9.37 15.58
N PRO A 33 1.76 10.61 15.59
CA PRO A 33 1.79 11.43 14.39
C PRO A 33 2.62 10.76 13.32
N THR A 34 2.25 10.97 12.07
CA THR A 34 2.99 10.44 10.93
C THR A 34 3.07 11.50 9.84
N LYS A 35 4.10 11.40 9.01
CA LYS A 35 4.34 12.37 7.95
C LYS A 35 4.75 11.66 6.68
N LEU A 36 4.13 12.04 5.58
CA LEU A 36 4.45 11.55 4.25
C LEU A 36 5.52 12.46 3.61
N VAL A 37 6.59 11.84 3.12
CA VAL A 37 7.59 12.51 2.27
C VAL A 37 7.51 11.85 0.90
N PRO A 38 6.84 12.47 -0.08
CA PRO A 38 6.61 11.82 -1.37
C PRO A 38 7.87 11.77 -2.23
N LEU A 39 7.99 10.71 -3.05
CA LEU A 39 8.96 10.64 -4.14
C LEU A 39 8.48 11.47 -5.31
N ASN A 40 7.22 11.28 -5.70
CA ASN A 40 6.57 12.07 -6.73
C ASN A 40 5.06 11.98 -6.59
N HIS A 41 4.37 12.77 -7.38
CA HIS A 41 2.91 12.74 -7.44
C HIS A 41 2.43 13.20 -8.81
N ASP A 42 1.24 12.80 -9.18
CA ASP A 42 0.50 13.30 -10.32
C ASP A 42 -0.82 13.94 -9.86
N ASP A 43 -1.78 14.14 -10.79
CA ASP A 43 -3.04 14.78 -10.46
C ASP A 43 -3.86 14.00 -9.43
N LYS A 44 -3.75 12.67 -9.44
CA LYS A 44 -4.63 11.80 -8.64
C LYS A 44 -3.90 11.04 -7.55
N THR A 45 -2.62 10.74 -7.72
CA THR A 45 -1.88 9.80 -6.85
C THR A 45 -0.60 10.39 -6.31
N ILE A 46 -0.15 9.81 -5.19
CA ILE A 46 1.13 10.12 -4.55
C ILE A 46 1.89 8.83 -4.39
N LYS A 47 3.21 8.88 -4.61
CA LYS A 47 4.12 7.74 -4.42
C LYS A 47 5.17 8.07 -3.38
N TRP A 48 5.56 7.07 -2.58
CA TRP A 48 6.63 7.21 -1.59
C TRP A 48 7.39 5.91 -1.45
N ASP A 49 8.57 6.01 -0.80
CA ASP A 49 9.40 4.86 -0.44
C ASP A 49 8.98 4.39 0.96
N TRP A 50 8.30 3.25 1.04
CA TRP A 50 7.81 2.76 2.31
C TRP A 50 8.93 2.27 3.25
N HIS A 51 10.11 1.94 2.72
CA HIS A 51 11.27 1.60 3.55
C HIS A 51 11.76 2.79 4.39
N LYS A 52 11.48 4.01 3.95
CA LYS A 52 11.92 5.26 4.60
C LYS A 52 10.84 5.92 5.44
N HIS A 53 9.74 5.21 5.67
CA HIS A 53 8.62 5.74 6.45
C HIS A 53 8.34 4.85 7.65
N TYR A 54 7.58 5.40 8.60
CA TYR A 54 7.14 4.73 9.80
C TYR A 54 5.61 4.60 9.82
N PHE A 55 5.11 3.69 10.65
CA PHE A 55 3.69 3.50 10.89
C PHE A 55 2.96 3.12 9.59
N ASP A 56 1.80 3.72 9.31
CA ASP A 56 0.97 3.30 8.18
C ASP A 56 1.66 3.53 6.82
N PHE A 57 2.43 4.63 6.66
CA PHE A 57 3.17 4.86 5.42
C PHE A 57 4.35 3.90 5.23
N GLY A 58 4.80 3.27 6.30
CA GLY A 58 5.86 2.25 6.25
C GLY A 58 5.35 0.82 6.32
N ASN A 59 4.02 0.62 6.24
CA ASN A 59 3.42 -0.70 6.38
C ASN A 59 2.51 -1.04 5.20
N PRO A 60 3.04 -1.68 4.15
CA PRO A 60 2.22 -2.10 3.00
C PRO A 60 1.33 -3.30 3.30
N PHE A 61 1.50 -3.95 4.46
CA PHE A 61 0.84 -5.22 4.78
C PHE A 61 -0.48 -5.06 5.51
N LEU A 62 -1.16 -3.94 5.35
CA LEU A 62 -2.52 -3.72 5.84
C LEU A 62 -3.50 -4.29 4.79
N LEU A 63 -3.78 -5.58 4.87
CA LEU A 63 -4.36 -6.35 3.78
C LEU A 63 -5.77 -5.91 3.40
N GLU A 64 -6.57 -5.44 4.36
CA GLU A 64 -7.95 -5.03 4.10
C GLU A 64 -8.05 -3.82 3.17
N SER A 65 -7.00 -3.02 3.09
CA SER A 65 -7.01 -1.75 2.35
C SER A 65 -5.87 -1.62 1.35
N SER A 66 -5.20 -2.72 1.02
CA SER A 66 -4.02 -2.71 0.14
C SER A 66 -4.26 -3.50 -1.13
N VAL A 67 -3.74 -2.99 -2.24
CA VAL A 67 -3.75 -3.66 -3.54
C VAL A 67 -2.33 -4.04 -3.92
N PHE A 68 -2.13 -5.29 -4.28
CA PHE A 68 -0.84 -5.85 -4.69
C PHE A 68 -0.96 -6.49 -6.07
N LEU A 69 0.17 -6.64 -6.74
CA LEU A 69 0.23 -7.58 -7.85
C LEU A 69 0.03 -9.00 -7.30
N LYS A 70 -0.77 -9.79 -7.97
CA LYS A 70 -1.06 -11.17 -7.58
C LYS A 70 0.21 -11.99 -7.40
N SER A 71 1.18 -11.83 -8.30
CA SER A 71 2.44 -12.56 -8.25
C SER A 71 3.26 -12.23 -7.01
N ASP A 72 3.33 -10.96 -6.62
CA ASP A 72 4.05 -10.54 -5.41
C ASP A 72 3.37 -11.09 -4.16
N PHE A 73 2.06 -10.93 -4.07
CA PHE A 73 1.30 -11.41 -2.91
C PHE A 73 1.43 -12.92 -2.74
N LYS A 74 1.28 -13.66 -3.82
CA LYS A 74 1.41 -15.12 -3.81
C LYS A 74 2.81 -15.56 -3.38
N LYS A 75 3.84 -14.88 -3.88
CA LYS A 75 5.22 -15.17 -3.51
C LYS A 75 5.47 -15.00 -2.01
N LEU A 76 4.97 -13.90 -1.43
CA LEU A 76 5.19 -13.61 -0.02
C LEU A 76 4.29 -14.45 0.88
N SER A 77 3.01 -14.57 0.58
CA SER A 77 2.07 -15.32 1.41
C SER A 77 2.39 -16.81 1.44
N SER A 78 2.98 -17.36 0.39
CA SER A 78 3.39 -18.78 0.36
C SER A 78 4.50 -19.09 1.36
N LYS A 79 5.20 -18.08 1.86
CA LYS A 79 6.25 -18.22 2.87
C LYS A 79 5.76 -17.92 4.28
N CYS A 80 4.47 -17.70 4.45
CA CYS A 80 3.85 -17.38 5.72
C CYS A 80 3.07 -18.56 6.26
N GLN A 81 2.95 -18.62 7.60
CA GLN A 81 2.06 -19.53 8.30
C GLN A 81 0.95 -18.69 8.94
N PHE A 82 -0.30 -19.02 8.64
CA PHE A 82 -1.42 -18.23 9.14
C PHE A 82 -2.71 -19.06 9.17
N ASN A 83 -3.57 -18.74 10.12
CA ASN A 83 -4.91 -19.29 10.23
C ASN A 83 -5.99 -18.29 9.82
N ASP A 84 -5.68 -17.01 9.91
CA ASP A 84 -6.59 -15.91 9.57
C ASP A 84 -5.80 -14.73 8.99
N ILE A 85 -6.52 -13.67 8.63
CA ILE A 85 -5.92 -12.47 8.02
C ILE A 85 -5.00 -11.75 9.00
N ASP A 86 -5.36 -11.68 10.28
CA ASP A 86 -4.53 -11.01 11.29
C ASP A 86 -3.19 -11.72 11.45
N ASP A 87 -3.19 -13.04 11.48
CA ASP A 87 -1.96 -13.82 11.52
C ASP A 87 -1.11 -13.58 10.28
N LEU A 88 -1.73 -13.51 9.11
CA LEU A 88 -1.02 -13.26 7.86
C LEU A 88 -0.38 -11.87 7.85
N GLU A 89 -1.12 -10.84 8.24
CA GLU A 89 -0.57 -9.49 8.35
C GLU A 89 0.63 -9.43 9.30
N ALA A 90 0.52 -10.10 10.44
CA ALA A 90 1.60 -10.16 11.42
C ALA A 90 2.85 -10.85 10.86
N ASP A 91 2.68 -11.98 10.17
CA ASP A 91 3.80 -12.74 9.62
C ASP A 91 4.43 -12.04 8.41
N LEU A 92 3.66 -11.31 7.61
CA LEU A 92 4.18 -10.57 6.47
C LEU A 92 5.16 -9.45 6.89
N GLN A 93 5.12 -9.00 8.14
CA GLN A 93 6.03 -7.96 8.62
C GLN A 93 7.51 -8.36 8.51
N LYS A 94 7.80 -9.66 8.46
CA LYS A 94 9.19 -10.13 8.26
C LYS A 94 9.76 -9.75 6.90
N PHE A 95 8.93 -9.36 5.94
CA PHE A 95 9.34 -8.93 4.61
C PHE A 95 9.56 -7.42 4.51
N ASN A 96 9.94 -6.78 5.60
CA ASN A 96 10.15 -5.33 5.66
C ASN A 96 11.29 -4.81 4.79
N THR A 97 12.09 -5.70 4.20
CA THR A 97 13.17 -5.36 3.26
C THR A 97 12.88 -5.82 1.83
N PHE A 98 11.62 -6.15 1.52
CA PHE A 98 11.25 -6.56 0.17
C PHE A 98 11.68 -5.49 -0.85
N PRO A 99 12.33 -5.88 -1.98
CA PRO A 99 13.01 -4.92 -2.85
C PRO A 99 12.09 -3.90 -3.54
N LYS A 100 10.83 -4.23 -3.80
CA LYS A 100 9.89 -3.25 -4.35
C LYS A 100 9.51 -2.24 -3.27
N PHE A 101 10.03 -1.03 -3.38
CA PHE A 101 9.98 -0.06 -2.28
C PHE A 101 8.91 1.02 -2.44
N VAL A 102 8.16 1.03 -3.53
CA VAL A 102 7.18 2.09 -3.80
C VAL A 102 5.80 1.69 -3.32
N MET A 103 5.22 2.55 -2.49
CA MET A 103 3.79 2.57 -2.19
C MET A 103 3.14 3.77 -2.85
N SER A 104 1.85 3.66 -3.10
CA SER A 104 1.06 4.75 -3.65
C SER A 104 -0.32 4.80 -3.01
N CYS A 105 -0.96 5.95 -3.10
CA CYS A 105 -2.37 6.12 -2.72
C CYS A 105 -2.99 7.24 -3.55
N PHE A 106 -4.30 7.37 -3.48
CA PHE A 106 -4.97 8.55 -4.03
C PHE A 106 -4.66 9.77 -3.16
N LYS A 107 -4.54 10.95 -3.79
CA LYS A 107 -4.36 12.20 -3.06
C LYS A 107 -5.53 12.51 -2.14
N GLU A 108 -6.75 12.31 -2.67
CA GLU A 108 -7.98 12.53 -1.94
C GLU A 108 -8.55 11.19 -1.46
N ASN A 109 -9.56 11.25 -0.61
CA ASN A 109 -10.25 10.05 -0.18
C ASN A 109 -10.74 9.26 -1.38
N VAL A 110 -10.61 7.93 -1.31
CA VAL A 110 -11.07 7.02 -2.35
C VAL A 110 -12.57 7.21 -2.58
N LYS A 111 -12.94 7.43 -3.85
CA LYS A 111 -14.32 7.47 -4.27
C LYS A 111 -14.76 6.08 -4.72
N LYS A 112 -16.04 5.78 -4.54
CA LYS A 112 -16.62 4.51 -4.93
C LYS A 112 -16.41 4.19 -6.41
N GLU A 113 -16.46 5.21 -7.26
CA GLU A 113 -16.23 5.09 -8.71
C GLU A 113 -14.80 4.63 -9.02
N ASP A 114 -13.80 5.12 -8.29
CA ASP A 114 -12.40 4.75 -8.50
C ASP A 114 -12.19 3.27 -8.20
N ILE A 115 -12.80 2.76 -7.13
CA ILE A 115 -12.74 1.34 -6.77
C ILE A 115 -13.43 0.50 -7.83
N LYS A 116 -14.61 0.91 -8.29
CA LYS A 116 -15.39 0.20 -9.28
C LYS A 116 -14.65 0.03 -10.59
N GLU A 117 -13.99 1.07 -11.08
CA GLU A 117 -13.16 1.01 -12.28
C GLU A 117 -12.04 -0.02 -12.15
N THR A 118 -11.45 -0.13 -10.96
CA THR A 118 -10.33 -1.04 -10.71
C THR A 118 -10.75 -2.50 -10.72
N TYR A 119 -11.97 -2.81 -10.25
CA TYR A 119 -12.45 -4.17 -10.08
C TYR A 119 -13.41 -4.63 -11.17
N GLN A 120 -13.64 -3.84 -12.20
CA GLN A 120 -14.43 -4.31 -13.33
C GLN A 120 -13.69 -5.39 -14.11
N PRO A 121 -14.40 -6.46 -14.45
CA PRO A 121 -13.81 -7.54 -15.26
C PRO A 121 -13.46 -7.09 -16.68
#